data_92ad3bef18a839f7ac56e783372f9961
#
_entry.id   92ad3bef18a839f7ac56e783372f9961
#
_cell.length_a   1.000
_cell.length_b   1.000
_cell.length_c   1.000
_cell.angle_alpha   90.00
_cell.angle_beta   90.00
_cell.angle_gamma   90.00
#
_symmetry.space_group_name_H-M   'P 1'
#
loop_
_entity.id
_entity.type
_entity.pdbx_description
1 polymer ?
#
loop_
_entity_poly.entity_id
_entity_poly.type
_entity_poly.pdbx_seq_one_letter_code
_entity_poly.pdbx_strand_id
1 'polypeptide(L)'
;MAQQTGAASVTSSPAPAQAVGSSGSQAPIVITLQDALQRARKLDPTYRSAITDAGIAHEDHVQARAALLPSVSEDTEYLYTEGTGTSTPRYIANNSVHEYVSQGNAHEMVSGAQFADFSRTSAAAAAARAKAEVAARGLVATLVQTYYAEVVGKRKYANAQLAADEAKRFFDLSQKLEQGGEVAHSDVIKAQLQANDANRALREAQLAMDKAHLDLAVLVFPNFNQNYSTVDDLRLPPPLPPMQEVEQQAKTKNPDLYAAMQTVRAANYAVLSSRAAYFPTLTLDYFYGIDASHFAVNTPTPDGPIRNLGYSASATLNIPIWNWGATRSKVKQTELQRDLAQIQLSAAQRKLLADLQSFYAEAEAARIELEVLQQSADLAAESVRLTNLRYQGGEATALEVVDAQNSLVTARNNYDDGEARYRLAIANLQTLTGVF
;
A
#
# COMPACT_ATOMS: atom_id res chain seq x y z
N MET A 1 -38.82 60.09 11.35
CA MET A 1 -38.22 61.11 10.45
C MET A 1 -37.21 60.37 9.64
N ALA A 2 -37.59 59.91 8.46
CA ALA A 2 -37.51 60.62 7.22
C ALA A 2 -36.08 60.68 6.67
N GLN A 3 -35.86 59.84 5.67
CA GLN A 3 -35.43 60.12 4.28
C GLN A 3 -33.90 60.13 4.11
N GLN A 4 -33.29 59.65 3.04
CA GLN A 4 -33.71 59.63 1.63
C GLN A 4 -32.86 58.63 0.83
N THR A 5 -33.50 58.04 -0.15
CA THR A 5 -33.06 57.30 -1.30
C THR A 5 -32.00 58.00 -2.14
N GLY A 6 -31.01 57.20 -2.62
CA GLY A 6 -30.11 57.58 -3.71
C GLY A 6 -29.80 56.35 -4.58
N ALA A 7 -30.59 56.21 -5.65
CA ALA A 7 -30.37 55.19 -6.68
C ALA A 7 -29.22 55.63 -7.57
N ALA A 8 -28.15 54.86 -7.65
CA ALA A 8 -27.11 54.95 -8.65
C ALA A 8 -27.25 53.79 -9.65
N SER A 9 -27.65 54.14 -10.86
CA SER A 9 -27.71 53.28 -12.02
C SER A 9 -26.31 52.85 -12.44
N VAL A 10 -25.95 51.59 -12.26
CA VAL A 10 -24.73 50.99 -12.82
C VAL A 10 -25.09 50.38 -14.16
N THR A 11 -24.65 50.99 -15.22
CA THR A 11 -24.64 50.40 -16.57
C THR A 11 -23.72 49.20 -16.62
N SER A 12 -24.29 48.02 -16.78
CA SER A 12 -23.54 46.78 -17.03
C SER A 12 -23.06 46.75 -18.47
N SER A 13 -21.75 46.90 -18.67
CA SER A 13 -21.07 46.55 -19.91
C SER A 13 -21.02 44.99 -20.01
N PRO A 14 -21.33 44.38 -21.13
CA PRO A 14 -21.18 42.93 -21.30
C PRO A 14 -19.67 42.58 -21.36
N ALA A 15 -19.24 41.72 -20.47
CA ALA A 15 -17.92 41.10 -20.53
C ALA A 15 -17.79 40.26 -21.82
N PRO A 16 -16.62 40.26 -22.47
CA PRO A 16 -16.40 39.43 -23.65
C PRO A 16 -16.49 37.97 -23.27
N ALA A 17 -17.30 37.20 -23.99
CA ALA A 17 -17.41 35.75 -23.90
C ALA A 17 -15.99 35.16 -24.07
N GLN A 18 -15.45 34.58 -23.01
CA GLN A 18 -14.24 33.77 -23.11
C GLN A 18 -14.57 32.61 -24.04
N ALA A 19 -13.91 32.57 -25.17
CA ALA A 19 -13.92 31.43 -26.06
C ALA A 19 -13.51 30.21 -25.25
N VAL A 20 -14.43 29.23 -25.18
CA VAL A 20 -14.12 27.89 -24.69
C VAL A 20 -13.01 27.37 -25.59
N GLY A 21 -11.79 27.41 -25.09
CA GLY A 21 -10.64 26.87 -25.76
C GLY A 21 -10.92 25.42 -26.12
N SER A 22 -10.93 25.12 -27.42
CA SER A 22 -10.88 23.77 -27.93
C SER A 22 -9.78 23.04 -27.18
N SER A 23 -10.16 22.06 -26.37
CA SER A 23 -9.21 21.10 -25.77
C SER A 23 -8.51 20.40 -26.93
N GLY A 24 -7.35 20.90 -27.32
CA GLY A 24 -6.48 20.23 -28.27
C GLY A 24 -6.26 18.83 -27.74
N SER A 25 -6.56 17.83 -28.52
CA SER A 25 -6.33 16.43 -28.22
C SER A 25 -4.82 16.29 -28.01
N GLN A 26 -4.41 16.36 -26.73
CA GLN A 26 -3.04 16.02 -26.35
C GLN A 26 -2.81 14.57 -26.75
N ALA A 27 -1.67 14.31 -27.39
CA ALA A 27 -1.27 12.94 -27.70
C ALA A 27 -1.34 12.08 -26.43
N PRO A 28 -1.79 10.83 -26.52
CA PRO A 28 -1.91 9.96 -25.36
C PRO A 28 -0.54 9.79 -24.68
N ILE A 29 -0.52 9.87 -23.36
CA ILE A 29 0.68 9.62 -22.56
C ILE A 29 1.00 8.12 -22.66
N VAL A 30 2.12 7.77 -23.27
CA VAL A 30 2.56 6.38 -23.34
C VAL A 30 3.14 5.96 -21.97
N ILE A 31 2.62 4.88 -21.40
CA ILE A 31 2.99 4.39 -20.07
C ILE A 31 3.56 2.99 -20.18
N THR A 32 4.78 2.81 -19.67
CA THR A 32 5.37 1.49 -19.42
C THR A 32 4.92 0.93 -18.07
N LEU A 33 5.10 -0.36 -17.84
CA LEU A 33 4.85 -0.97 -16.52
C LEU A 33 5.65 -0.28 -15.41
N GLN A 34 6.89 0.12 -15.67
CA GLN A 34 7.74 0.83 -14.69
C GLN A 34 7.22 2.23 -14.39
N ASP A 35 6.78 2.98 -15.41
CA ASP A 35 6.16 4.30 -15.23
C ASP A 35 4.86 4.20 -14.41
N ALA A 36 4.04 3.18 -14.72
CA ALA A 36 2.83 2.88 -13.97
C ALA A 36 3.14 2.60 -12.49
N LEU A 37 4.19 1.82 -12.19
CA LEU A 37 4.60 1.50 -10.83
C LEU A 37 5.06 2.74 -10.06
N GLN A 38 5.86 3.62 -10.69
CA GLN A 38 6.32 4.85 -10.05
C GLN A 38 5.16 5.79 -9.71
N ARG A 39 4.13 5.84 -10.57
CA ARG A 39 2.91 6.64 -10.34
C ARG A 39 2.04 6.03 -9.25
N ALA A 40 1.78 4.72 -9.31
CA ALA A 40 0.97 4.00 -8.35
C ALA A 40 1.54 4.09 -6.92
N ARG A 41 2.86 4.02 -6.74
CA ARG A 41 3.53 4.23 -5.43
C ARG A 41 3.24 5.58 -4.78
N LYS A 42 2.94 6.60 -5.58
CA LYS A 42 2.59 7.94 -5.05
C LYS A 42 1.13 8.06 -4.66
N LEU A 43 0.25 7.24 -5.22
CA LEU A 43 -1.20 7.37 -5.11
C LEU A 43 -1.83 6.29 -4.24
N ASP A 44 -1.26 5.07 -4.21
CA ASP A 44 -1.85 3.95 -3.49
C ASP A 44 -1.92 4.22 -1.97
N PRO A 45 -3.12 4.18 -1.37
CA PRO A 45 -3.31 4.50 0.04
C PRO A 45 -2.72 3.44 0.96
N THR A 46 -2.74 2.15 0.55
CA THR A 46 -2.26 1.03 1.36
C THR A 46 -0.74 1.10 1.51
N TYR A 47 -0.03 1.33 0.41
CA TYR A 47 1.42 1.51 0.42
C TYR A 47 1.82 2.78 1.20
N ARG A 48 1.11 3.89 1.02
CA ARG A 48 1.38 5.13 1.74
C ARG A 48 1.11 5.01 3.23
N SER A 49 0.04 4.32 3.64
CA SER A 49 -0.21 4.00 5.05
C SER A 49 0.95 3.21 5.64
N ALA A 50 1.39 2.14 4.97
CA ALA A 50 2.49 1.31 5.46
C ALA A 50 3.82 2.09 5.60
N ILE A 51 4.12 3.04 4.70
CA ILE A 51 5.27 3.95 4.83
C ILE A 51 5.09 4.88 6.03
N THR A 52 3.89 5.42 6.23
CA THR A 52 3.59 6.29 7.36
C THR A 52 3.76 5.53 8.69
N ASP A 53 3.24 4.30 8.77
CA ASP A 53 3.40 3.43 9.95
C ASP A 53 4.88 3.12 10.23
N ALA A 54 5.68 2.91 9.17
CA ALA A 54 7.13 2.74 9.32
C ALA A 54 7.82 4.02 9.82
N GLY A 55 7.35 5.19 9.38
CA GLY A 55 7.80 6.49 9.88
C GLY A 55 7.44 6.68 11.36
N ILE A 56 6.19 6.40 11.76
CA ILE A 56 5.76 6.46 13.16
C ILE A 56 6.62 5.55 14.04
N ALA A 57 6.82 4.29 13.63
CA ALA A 57 7.67 3.37 14.39
C ALA A 57 9.13 3.81 14.45
N HIS A 58 9.63 4.55 13.47
CA HIS A 58 10.94 5.17 13.52
C HIS A 58 11.00 6.29 14.58
N GLU A 59 10.00 7.17 14.61
CA GLU A 59 9.94 8.24 15.59
C GLU A 59 9.75 7.69 17.02
N ASP A 60 9.00 6.61 17.20
CA ASP A 60 8.93 5.89 18.48
C ASP A 60 10.32 5.44 18.96
N HIS A 61 11.17 4.97 18.04
CA HIS A 61 12.54 4.60 18.35
C HIS A 61 13.41 5.83 18.68
N VAL A 62 13.23 6.96 17.99
CA VAL A 62 13.91 8.22 18.31
C VAL A 62 13.52 8.70 19.70
N GLN A 63 12.22 8.63 20.07
CA GLN A 63 11.74 8.97 21.41
C GLN A 63 12.33 8.04 22.48
N ALA A 64 12.36 6.73 22.22
CA ALA A 64 12.97 5.77 23.14
C ALA A 64 14.48 5.99 23.32
N ARG A 65 15.17 6.46 22.26
CA ARG A 65 16.57 6.90 22.36
C ARG A 65 16.71 8.18 23.18
N ALA A 66 15.85 9.15 22.95
CA ALA A 66 15.84 10.42 23.69
C ALA A 66 15.56 10.20 25.18
N ALA A 67 14.72 9.22 25.54
CA ALA A 67 14.43 8.82 26.91
C ALA A 67 15.65 8.22 27.68
N LEU A 68 16.77 7.94 26.98
CA LEU A 68 18.05 7.55 27.60
C LEU A 68 18.96 8.75 27.88
N LEU A 69 18.51 9.98 27.67
CA LEU A 69 19.27 11.20 27.83
C LEU A 69 18.57 12.12 28.84
N PRO A 70 19.31 12.92 29.62
CA PRO A 70 18.72 13.86 30.55
C PRO A 70 17.75 14.80 29.87
N SER A 71 16.58 14.97 30.45
CA SER A 71 15.64 16.03 30.11
C SER A 71 15.96 17.31 30.88
N VAL A 72 15.76 18.46 30.24
CA VAL A 72 15.94 19.77 30.86
C VAL A 72 14.63 20.53 30.70
N SER A 73 14.10 21.00 31.83
CA SER A 73 12.90 21.83 31.89
C SER A 73 13.13 23.05 32.78
N GLU A 74 12.29 24.06 32.66
CA GLU A 74 12.18 25.16 33.60
C GLU A 74 10.77 25.14 34.19
N ASP A 75 10.70 25.08 35.53
CA ASP A 75 9.45 25.09 36.25
C ASP A 75 9.33 26.41 36.98
N THR A 76 8.22 27.11 36.76
CA THR A 76 7.86 28.32 37.46
C THR A 76 6.51 28.09 38.13
N GLU A 77 6.50 28.14 39.45
CA GLU A 77 5.32 27.92 40.28
C GLU A 77 5.15 29.04 41.28
N TYR A 78 3.92 29.43 41.52
CA TYR A 78 3.53 30.26 42.68
C TYR A 78 2.53 29.47 43.52
N LEU A 79 2.91 29.20 44.75
CA LEU A 79 2.08 28.49 45.72
C LEU A 79 1.63 29.51 46.82
N TYR A 80 0.33 29.58 47.06
CA TYR A 80 -0.26 30.27 48.19
C TYR A 80 -0.84 29.25 49.16
N THR A 81 -0.38 29.33 50.42
CA THR A 81 -0.87 28.43 51.46
C THR A 81 -1.34 29.22 52.64
N GLU A 82 -2.54 28.95 53.16
CA GLU A 82 -3.09 29.54 54.35
C GLU A 82 -3.70 28.49 55.28
N GLY A 83 -3.29 28.50 56.54
CA GLY A 83 -3.87 27.63 57.55
C GLY A 83 -5.13 28.25 58.14
N THR A 84 -6.25 27.53 58.12
CA THR A 84 -7.52 27.97 58.68
C THR A 84 -7.66 27.58 60.15
N GLY A 85 -8.10 28.52 61.00
CA GLY A 85 -8.70 28.22 62.32
C GLY A 85 -7.79 28.23 63.56
N THR A 86 -6.54 28.69 63.46
CA THR A 86 -5.68 28.88 64.65
C THR A 86 -4.97 30.24 64.66
N SER A 87 -4.73 30.77 65.83
CA SER A 87 -4.01 32.06 66.03
C SER A 87 -2.52 31.98 65.64
N THR A 88 -1.99 30.81 65.39
CA THR A 88 -0.64 30.57 64.86
C THR A 88 -0.77 30.06 63.46
N PRO A 89 -0.24 30.74 62.41
CA PRO A 89 -0.30 30.29 61.04
C PRO A 89 0.43 28.96 60.93
N ARG A 90 -0.31 27.92 60.47
CA ARG A 90 0.27 26.62 60.17
C ARG A 90 0.43 26.51 58.66
N TYR A 91 1.66 26.53 58.25
CA TYR A 91 1.98 26.36 56.82
C TYR A 91 1.68 24.93 56.39
N ILE A 92 1.04 24.80 55.23
CA ILE A 92 0.80 23.54 54.58
C ILE A 92 2.02 23.21 53.72
N ALA A 93 2.67 24.23 53.13
CA ALA A 93 3.97 24.12 52.46
C ALA A 93 5.12 24.47 53.41
N ASN A 94 6.31 23.97 53.12
CA ASN A 94 7.43 24.00 54.06
C ASN A 94 8.10 25.40 54.24
N ASN A 95 7.94 26.32 53.25
CA ASN A 95 8.77 27.53 53.19
C ASN A 95 8.05 28.79 53.66
N SER A 96 6.81 29.04 53.24
CA SER A 96 6.05 30.23 53.69
C SER A 96 4.59 30.22 53.21
N VAL A 97 3.82 31.28 53.54
CA VAL A 97 2.46 31.54 53.04
C VAL A 97 2.50 31.76 51.50
N HIS A 98 3.51 32.48 51.06
CA HIS A 98 3.79 32.68 49.63
C HIS A 98 5.10 31.98 49.30
N GLU A 99 5.06 31.09 48.32
CA GLU A 99 6.24 30.38 47.83
C GLU A 99 6.37 30.60 46.33
N TYR A 100 7.53 31.05 45.92
CA TYR A 100 7.87 31.33 44.54
C TYR A 100 8.99 30.38 44.13
N VAL A 101 8.69 29.49 43.17
CA VAL A 101 9.65 28.58 42.59
C VAL A 101 9.90 29.02 41.16
N SER A 102 11.17 29.19 40.80
CA SER A 102 11.58 29.38 39.41
C SER A 102 12.94 28.72 39.27
N GLN A 103 12.97 27.53 38.68
CA GLN A 103 14.17 26.70 38.62
C GLN A 103 14.27 25.90 37.35
N GLY A 104 15.49 25.86 36.79
CA GLY A 104 15.85 24.92 35.74
C GLY A 104 16.11 23.55 36.35
N ASN A 105 15.47 22.51 35.78
CA ASN A 105 15.59 21.13 36.23
C ASN A 105 16.25 20.30 35.17
N ALA A 106 17.28 19.49 35.54
CA ALA A 106 17.80 18.43 34.73
C ALA A 106 17.45 17.10 35.40
N HIS A 107 16.71 16.26 34.69
CA HIS A 107 16.17 15.00 35.19
C HIS A 107 16.65 13.84 34.29
N GLU A 108 17.19 12.80 34.92
CA GLU A 108 17.59 11.55 34.23
C GLU A 108 17.12 10.34 35.04
N MET A 109 16.48 9.40 34.37
CA MET A 109 16.13 8.11 34.94
C MET A 109 16.91 6.99 34.26
N VAL A 110 17.61 6.17 35.03
CA VAL A 110 18.36 5.04 34.54
C VAL A 110 17.70 3.75 35.00
N SER A 111 17.20 2.95 34.07
CA SER A 111 16.56 1.67 34.35
C SER A 111 16.83 0.63 33.25
N GLY A 112 16.87 -0.63 33.63
CA GLY A 112 16.97 -1.73 32.68
C GLY A 112 15.79 -1.80 31.70
N ALA A 113 14.64 -1.28 32.11
CA ALA A 113 13.43 -1.22 31.26
C ALA A 113 13.61 -0.26 30.07
N GLN A 114 14.27 0.89 30.27
CA GLN A 114 14.54 1.86 29.18
C GLN A 114 15.47 1.28 28.11
N PHE A 115 16.56 0.58 28.50
CA PHE A 115 17.45 -0.08 27.56
C PHE A 115 16.77 -1.20 26.78
N ALA A 116 15.90 -1.97 27.45
CA ALA A 116 15.09 -2.99 26.78
C ALA A 116 14.06 -2.36 25.84
N ASP A 117 13.45 -1.23 26.22
CA ASP A 117 12.47 -0.51 25.38
C ASP A 117 13.13 0.12 24.14
N PHE A 118 14.31 0.72 24.28
CA PHE A 118 15.10 1.16 23.14
C PHE A 118 15.36 0.04 22.12
N SER A 119 15.73 -1.15 22.61
CA SER A 119 15.95 -2.32 21.75
C SER A 119 14.66 -2.85 21.15
N ARG A 120 13.54 -2.80 21.89
CA ARG A 120 12.19 -3.17 21.44
C ARG A 120 11.72 -2.27 20.29
N THR A 121 11.81 -0.96 20.48
CA THR A 121 11.40 0.01 19.46
C THR A 121 12.27 -0.06 18.20
N SER A 122 13.58 -0.33 18.33
CA SER A 122 14.47 -0.61 17.21
C SER A 122 13.98 -1.80 16.38
N ALA A 123 13.63 -2.92 17.04
CA ALA A 123 13.11 -4.11 16.36
C ALA A 123 11.71 -3.85 15.78
N ALA A 124 10.86 -3.08 16.46
CA ALA A 124 9.53 -2.70 15.97
C ALA A 124 9.64 -1.81 14.70
N ALA A 125 10.57 -0.86 14.68
CA ALA A 125 10.83 -0.03 13.50
C ALA A 125 11.33 -0.87 12.31
N ALA A 126 12.20 -1.86 12.56
CA ALA A 126 12.64 -2.79 11.52
C ALA A 126 11.49 -3.67 10.99
N ALA A 127 10.59 -4.13 11.86
CA ALA A 127 9.39 -4.85 11.46
C ALA A 127 8.43 -4.00 10.62
N ALA A 128 8.22 -2.74 11.01
CA ALA A 128 7.36 -1.81 10.29
C ALA A 128 7.92 -1.47 8.88
N ARG A 129 9.23 -1.28 8.76
CA ARG A 129 9.90 -1.10 7.45
C ARG A 129 9.72 -2.32 6.55
N ALA A 130 9.83 -3.53 7.10
CA ALA A 130 9.60 -4.75 6.35
C ALA A 130 8.13 -4.87 5.89
N LYS A 131 7.17 -4.47 6.73
CA LYS A 131 5.73 -4.42 6.34
C LYS A 131 5.47 -3.40 5.23
N ALA A 132 6.17 -2.25 5.22
CA ALA A 132 6.09 -1.31 4.11
C ALA A 132 6.61 -1.91 2.80
N GLU A 133 7.66 -2.74 2.86
CA GLU A 133 8.15 -3.50 1.70
C GLU A 133 7.14 -4.56 1.24
N VAL A 134 6.45 -5.25 2.15
CA VAL A 134 5.33 -6.16 1.81
C VAL A 134 4.23 -5.41 1.06
N ALA A 135 3.83 -4.23 1.55
CA ALA A 135 2.83 -3.40 0.89
C ALA A 135 3.28 -2.94 -0.51
N ALA A 136 4.57 -2.57 -0.66
CA ALA A 136 5.15 -2.23 -1.97
C ALA A 136 5.03 -3.39 -2.96
N ARG A 137 5.32 -4.62 -2.52
CA ARG A 137 5.22 -5.82 -3.38
C ARG A 137 3.78 -6.19 -3.71
N GLY A 138 2.87 -6.06 -2.74
CA GLY A 138 1.43 -6.22 -2.98
C GLY A 138 0.92 -5.26 -4.05
N LEU A 139 1.35 -3.99 -4.00
CA LEU A 139 1.03 -2.99 -5.03
C LEU A 139 1.56 -3.40 -6.41
N VAL A 140 2.79 -3.94 -6.49
CA VAL A 140 3.35 -4.44 -7.76
C VAL A 140 2.49 -5.55 -8.35
N ALA A 141 2.09 -6.56 -7.56
CA ALA A 141 1.24 -7.65 -8.03
C ALA A 141 -0.10 -7.14 -8.56
N THR A 142 -0.77 -6.27 -7.81
CA THR A 142 -2.04 -5.65 -8.23
C THR A 142 -1.88 -4.83 -9.51
N LEU A 143 -0.81 -4.03 -9.60
CA LEU A 143 -0.56 -3.20 -10.78
C LEU A 143 -0.25 -4.04 -12.02
N VAL A 144 0.58 -5.09 -11.89
CA VAL A 144 0.89 -6.02 -13.00
C VAL A 144 -0.38 -6.66 -13.53
N GLN A 145 -1.24 -7.13 -12.64
CA GLN A 145 -2.54 -7.70 -13.01
C GLN A 145 -3.41 -6.69 -13.77
N THR A 146 -3.55 -5.48 -13.26
CA THR A 146 -4.42 -4.45 -13.86
C THR A 146 -3.83 -3.93 -15.19
N TYR A 147 -2.49 -3.78 -15.26
CA TYR A 147 -1.79 -3.35 -16.47
C TYR A 147 -1.98 -4.35 -17.62
N TYR A 148 -1.75 -5.64 -17.36
CA TYR A 148 -1.92 -6.65 -18.41
C TYR A 148 -3.39 -6.96 -18.68
N ALA A 149 -4.31 -6.76 -17.75
CA ALA A 149 -5.74 -6.81 -18.03
C ALA A 149 -6.15 -5.74 -19.06
N GLU A 150 -5.58 -4.55 -19.00
CA GLU A 150 -5.81 -3.46 -19.97
C GLU A 150 -5.18 -3.81 -21.34
N VAL A 151 -3.95 -4.33 -21.37
CA VAL A 151 -3.29 -4.76 -22.61
C VAL A 151 -4.09 -5.88 -23.31
N VAL A 152 -4.50 -6.91 -22.54
CA VAL A 152 -5.33 -8.01 -23.06
C VAL A 152 -6.72 -7.51 -23.50
N GLY A 153 -7.31 -6.57 -22.75
CA GLY A 153 -8.58 -5.94 -23.13
C GLY A 153 -8.51 -5.28 -24.49
N LYS A 154 -7.43 -4.56 -24.80
CA LYS A 154 -7.18 -3.95 -26.12
C LYS A 154 -7.04 -5.01 -27.24
N ARG A 155 -6.30 -6.08 -26.95
CA ARG A 155 -6.13 -7.18 -27.94
C ARG A 155 -7.45 -7.90 -28.21
N LYS A 156 -8.23 -8.22 -27.18
CA LYS A 156 -9.56 -8.84 -27.32
C LYS A 156 -10.53 -7.94 -28.09
N TYR A 157 -10.49 -6.62 -27.85
CA TYR A 157 -11.27 -5.69 -28.65
C TYR A 157 -10.85 -5.74 -30.14
N ALA A 158 -9.55 -5.73 -30.45
CA ALA A 158 -9.05 -5.85 -31.81
C ALA A 158 -9.43 -7.21 -32.44
N ASN A 159 -9.35 -8.32 -31.72
CA ASN A 159 -9.79 -9.65 -32.17
C ASN A 159 -11.30 -9.66 -32.46
N ALA A 160 -12.12 -9.04 -31.61
CA ALA A 160 -13.55 -8.95 -31.81
C ALA A 160 -13.92 -8.07 -33.02
N GLN A 161 -13.14 -7.00 -33.28
CA GLN A 161 -13.32 -6.15 -34.45
C GLN A 161 -13.04 -6.94 -35.75
N LEU A 162 -11.92 -7.66 -35.78
CA LEU A 162 -11.60 -8.55 -36.91
C LEU A 162 -12.66 -9.62 -37.13
N ALA A 163 -13.17 -10.24 -36.05
CA ALA A 163 -14.23 -11.24 -36.13
C ALA A 163 -15.55 -10.65 -36.66
N ALA A 164 -15.92 -9.45 -36.25
CA ALA A 164 -17.12 -8.78 -36.76
C ALA A 164 -16.99 -8.43 -38.24
N ASP A 165 -15.82 -7.98 -38.69
CA ASP A 165 -15.52 -7.72 -40.10
C ASP A 165 -15.53 -9.00 -40.94
N GLU A 166 -15.00 -10.12 -40.42
CA GLU A 166 -15.01 -11.42 -41.08
C GLU A 166 -16.44 -11.99 -41.17
N ALA A 167 -17.20 -11.94 -40.10
CA ALA A 167 -18.59 -12.39 -40.08
C ALA A 167 -19.46 -11.58 -41.05
N LYS A 168 -19.24 -10.27 -41.15
CA LYS A 168 -19.92 -9.42 -42.13
C LYS A 168 -19.55 -9.80 -43.57
N ARG A 169 -18.26 -10.00 -43.86
CA ARG A 169 -17.81 -10.44 -45.21
C ARG A 169 -18.42 -11.78 -45.56
N PHE A 170 -18.50 -12.72 -44.63
CA PHE A 170 -19.11 -14.02 -44.82
C PHE A 170 -20.62 -13.89 -45.10
N PHE A 171 -21.34 -13.03 -44.39
CA PHE A 171 -22.75 -12.74 -44.64
C PHE A 171 -22.95 -12.15 -46.05
N ASP A 172 -22.17 -11.14 -46.44
CA ASP A 172 -22.24 -10.51 -47.78
C ASP A 172 -21.94 -11.52 -48.89
N LEU A 173 -21.00 -12.45 -48.67
CA LEU A 173 -20.69 -13.54 -49.62
C LEU A 173 -21.86 -14.51 -49.72
N SER A 174 -22.42 -14.98 -48.59
CA SER A 174 -23.55 -15.91 -48.57
C SER A 174 -24.78 -15.35 -49.28
N GLN A 175 -25.07 -14.04 -49.16
CA GLN A 175 -26.13 -13.39 -49.93
C GLN A 175 -25.89 -13.42 -51.44
N LYS A 176 -24.67 -13.20 -51.88
CA LYS A 176 -24.30 -13.27 -53.33
C LYS A 176 -24.45 -14.69 -53.88
N LEU A 177 -24.03 -15.70 -53.14
CA LEU A 177 -24.15 -17.09 -53.52
C LEU A 177 -25.63 -17.56 -53.56
N GLU A 178 -26.47 -17.08 -52.64
CA GLU A 178 -27.91 -17.30 -52.66
C GLU A 178 -28.55 -16.71 -53.93
N GLN A 179 -28.20 -15.45 -54.29
CA GLN A 179 -28.69 -14.81 -55.50
C GLN A 179 -28.27 -15.57 -56.78
N GLY A 180 -27.10 -16.24 -56.73
CA GLY A 180 -26.65 -17.15 -57.79
C GLY A 180 -27.32 -18.53 -57.75
N GLY A 181 -28.06 -18.85 -56.69
CA GLY A 181 -28.69 -20.16 -56.50
C GLY A 181 -27.73 -21.25 -56.02
N GLU A 182 -26.54 -20.89 -55.53
CA GLU A 182 -25.47 -21.81 -55.12
C GLU A 182 -25.59 -22.26 -53.65
N VAL A 183 -26.28 -21.48 -52.81
CA VAL A 183 -26.51 -21.80 -51.38
C VAL A 183 -27.96 -21.61 -50.97
N ALA A 184 -28.39 -22.29 -49.92
CA ALA A 184 -29.75 -22.21 -49.39
C ALA A 184 -29.95 -20.93 -48.58
N HIS A 185 -31.18 -20.38 -48.55
CA HIS A 185 -31.60 -19.25 -47.71
C HIS A 185 -31.29 -19.47 -46.23
N SER A 186 -31.37 -20.73 -45.75
CA SER A 186 -30.99 -21.11 -44.37
C SER A 186 -29.52 -20.79 -44.04
N ASP A 187 -28.61 -20.81 -45.00
CA ASP A 187 -27.19 -20.52 -44.80
C ASP A 187 -26.95 -19.00 -44.69
N VAL A 188 -27.71 -18.21 -45.46
CA VAL A 188 -27.73 -16.74 -45.32
C VAL A 188 -28.24 -16.31 -43.93
N ILE A 189 -29.31 -16.97 -43.42
CA ILE A 189 -29.82 -16.72 -42.06
C ILE A 189 -28.74 -17.03 -41.00
N LYS A 190 -28.02 -18.16 -41.14
CA LYS A 190 -26.92 -18.51 -40.21
C LYS A 190 -25.78 -17.49 -40.25
N ALA A 191 -25.37 -17.05 -41.44
CA ALA A 191 -24.35 -16.02 -41.61
C ALA A 191 -24.78 -14.69 -41.02
N GLN A 192 -26.07 -14.31 -41.15
CA GLN A 192 -26.62 -13.10 -40.52
C GLN A 192 -26.64 -13.18 -38.99
N LEU A 193 -27.02 -14.33 -38.42
CA LEU A 193 -26.98 -14.55 -36.97
C LEU A 193 -25.54 -14.44 -36.46
N GLN A 194 -24.57 -15.03 -37.14
CA GLN A 194 -23.15 -14.92 -36.81
C GLN A 194 -22.66 -13.46 -36.84
N ALA A 195 -23.04 -12.70 -37.88
CA ALA A 195 -22.68 -11.28 -37.96
C ALA A 195 -23.29 -10.46 -36.80
N ASN A 196 -24.53 -10.75 -36.39
CA ASN A 196 -25.17 -10.12 -35.26
C ASN A 196 -24.47 -10.48 -33.93
N ASP A 197 -24.11 -11.74 -33.73
CA ASP A 197 -23.42 -12.21 -32.54
C ASP A 197 -22.01 -11.62 -32.45
N ALA A 198 -21.26 -11.56 -33.54
CA ALA A 198 -19.94 -10.94 -33.60
C ALA A 198 -20.01 -9.42 -33.29
N ASN A 199 -21.03 -8.72 -33.80
CA ASN A 199 -21.26 -7.30 -33.50
C ASN A 199 -21.65 -7.08 -32.01
N ARG A 200 -22.37 -8.02 -31.38
CA ARG A 200 -22.65 -7.98 -29.95
C ARG A 200 -21.36 -8.20 -29.16
N ALA A 201 -20.58 -9.21 -29.51
CA ALA A 201 -19.30 -9.51 -28.87
C ALA A 201 -18.29 -8.34 -28.97
N LEU A 202 -18.28 -7.62 -30.11
CA LEU A 202 -17.47 -6.42 -30.30
C LEU A 202 -17.82 -5.32 -29.28
N ARG A 203 -19.14 -5.07 -29.08
CA ARG A 203 -19.58 -4.05 -28.08
C ARG A 203 -19.24 -4.47 -26.64
N GLU A 204 -19.35 -5.76 -26.32
CA GLU A 204 -18.96 -6.31 -25.02
C GLU A 204 -17.46 -6.19 -24.80
N ALA A 205 -16.65 -6.49 -25.81
CA ALA A 205 -15.19 -6.35 -25.75
C ALA A 205 -14.75 -4.87 -25.60
N GLN A 206 -15.44 -3.95 -26.28
CA GLN A 206 -15.20 -2.52 -26.11
C GLN A 206 -15.48 -2.07 -24.67
N LEU A 207 -16.62 -2.46 -24.12
CA LEU A 207 -16.97 -2.13 -22.72
C LEU A 207 -15.94 -2.73 -21.74
N ALA A 208 -15.49 -3.95 -21.97
CA ALA A 208 -14.47 -4.60 -21.14
C ALA A 208 -13.12 -3.88 -21.21
N MET A 209 -12.71 -3.46 -22.41
CA MET A 209 -11.50 -2.65 -22.62
C MET A 209 -11.60 -1.30 -21.89
N ASP A 210 -12.73 -0.59 -22.04
CA ASP A 210 -12.92 0.72 -21.38
C ASP A 210 -12.91 0.58 -19.85
N LYS A 211 -13.48 -0.49 -19.30
CA LYS A 211 -13.41 -0.78 -17.86
C LYS A 211 -11.98 -1.04 -17.41
N ALA A 212 -11.25 -1.90 -18.09
CA ALA A 212 -9.85 -2.19 -17.76
C ALA A 212 -8.97 -0.93 -17.84
N HIS A 213 -9.24 -0.06 -18.83
CA HIS A 213 -8.59 1.23 -18.96
C HIS A 213 -8.85 2.14 -17.75
N LEU A 214 -10.11 2.24 -17.29
CA LEU A 214 -10.47 3.00 -16.10
C LEU A 214 -9.87 2.41 -14.82
N ASP A 215 -9.87 1.09 -14.67
CA ASP A 215 -9.30 0.40 -13.51
C ASP A 215 -7.80 0.71 -13.35
N LEU A 216 -7.05 0.72 -14.45
CA LEU A 216 -5.64 1.12 -14.44
C LEU A 216 -5.48 2.62 -14.19
N ALA A 217 -6.33 3.47 -14.79
CA ALA A 217 -6.27 4.92 -14.61
C ALA A 217 -6.41 5.32 -13.14
N VAL A 218 -7.31 4.69 -12.39
CA VAL A 218 -7.52 4.93 -10.96
C VAL A 218 -6.26 4.64 -10.12
N LEU A 219 -5.47 3.64 -10.51
CA LEU A 219 -4.23 3.30 -9.80
C LEU A 219 -3.06 4.24 -10.14
N VAL A 220 -3.05 4.80 -11.36
CA VAL A 220 -1.86 5.46 -11.94
C VAL A 220 -2.00 6.98 -12.01
N PHE A 221 -3.22 7.51 -12.01
CA PHE A 221 -3.48 8.94 -12.14
C PHE A 221 -4.36 9.50 -11.01
N PRO A 222 -4.10 10.74 -10.57
CA PRO A 222 -5.00 11.45 -9.65
C PRO A 222 -6.39 11.70 -10.26
N ASN A 223 -6.45 11.91 -11.58
CA ASN A 223 -7.66 12.08 -12.36
C ASN A 223 -7.76 10.96 -13.38
N PHE A 224 -8.77 10.10 -13.26
CA PHE A 224 -8.98 8.94 -14.13
C PHE A 224 -9.35 9.28 -15.59
N ASN A 225 -9.65 10.55 -15.91
CA ASN A 225 -9.98 11.03 -17.27
C ASN A 225 -8.74 11.38 -18.12
N GLN A 226 -7.57 10.89 -17.78
CA GLN A 226 -6.36 11.11 -18.55
C GLN A 226 -6.35 10.25 -19.82
N ASN A 227 -5.98 10.87 -20.96
CA ASN A 227 -5.78 10.11 -22.19
C ASN A 227 -4.38 9.48 -22.16
N TYR A 228 -4.32 8.15 -22.06
CA TYR A 228 -3.05 7.43 -22.01
C TYR A 228 -3.10 6.14 -22.86
N SER A 229 -1.95 5.57 -23.12
CA SER A 229 -1.80 4.30 -23.81
C SER A 229 -0.73 3.46 -23.11
N THR A 230 -1.00 2.17 -22.91
CA THR A 230 -0.02 1.21 -22.36
C THR A 230 0.84 0.63 -23.48
N VAL A 231 2.08 0.28 -23.14
CA VAL A 231 2.99 -0.45 -24.01
C VAL A 231 2.65 -1.93 -23.93
N ASP A 232 2.46 -2.57 -25.08
CA ASP A 232 2.26 -4.02 -25.18
C ASP A 232 3.63 -4.73 -25.30
N ASP A 233 4.08 -5.35 -24.21
CA ASP A 233 5.32 -6.13 -24.13
C ASP A 233 5.08 -7.63 -23.86
N LEU A 234 3.82 -8.10 -23.97
CA LEU A 234 3.44 -9.49 -23.65
C LEU A 234 4.21 -10.52 -24.46
N ARG A 235 4.51 -10.22 -25.73
CA ARG A 235 5.20 -11.16 -26.66
C ARG A 235 6.66 -11.45 -26.29
N LEU A 236 7.23 -10.79 -25.29
CA LEU A 236 8.60 -11.01 -24.83
C LEU A 236 8.58 -11.56 -23.38
N PRO A 237 8.15 -12.81 -23.16
CA PRO A 237 8.05 -13.36 -21.82
C PRO A 237 9.44 -13.49 -21.18
N PRO A 238 9.61 -13.07 -19.91
CA PRO A 238 10.87 -13.28 -19.19
C PRO A 238 11.10 -14.77 -18.96
N PRO A 239 12.36 -15.23 -18.90
CA PRO A 239 12.66 -16.62 -18.60
C PRO A 239 12.27 -16.96 -17.15
N LEU A 240 11.77 -18.20 -16.95
CA LEU A 240 11.51 -18.74 -15.62
C LEU A 240 12.86 -19.12 -14.97
N PRO A 241 13.24 -18.51 -13.82
CA PRO A 241 14.48 -18.88 -13.14
C PRO A 241 14.39 -20.27 -12.50
N PRO A 242 15.51 -20.96 -12.25
CA PRO A 242 15.52 -22.26 -11.60
C PRO A 242 14.93 -22.24 -10.19
N MET A 243 14.14 -23.27 -9.83
CA MET A 243 13.49 -23.37 -8.51
C MET A 243 14.43 -23.17 -7.33
N GLN A 244 15.64 -23.72 -7.39
CA GLN A 244 16.63 -23.62 -6.31
C GLN A 244 17.06 -22.17 -6.07
N GLU A 245 17.23 -21.38 -7.11
CA GLU A 245 17.58 -19.97 -7.02
C GLU A 245 16.44 -19.16 -6.40
N VAL A 246 15.21 -19.38 -6.88
CA VAL A 246 14.00 -18.73 -6.34
C VAL A 246 13.81 -19.05 -4.86
N GLU A 247 14.01 -20.32 -4.47
CA GLU A 247 13.91 -20.76 -3.07
C GLU A 247 14.95 -20.07 -2.17
N GLN A 248 16.21 -20.00 -2.62
CA GLN A 248 17.27 -19.36 -1.87
C GLN A 248 17.02 -17.85 -1.69
N GLN A 249 16.59 -17.19 -2.76
CA GLN A 249 16.24 -15.76 -2.72
C GLN A 249 15.04 -15.51 -1.81
N ALA A 250 13.99 -16.32 -1.91
CA ALA A 250 12.81 -16.19 -1.08
C ALA A 250 13.13 -16.37 0.43
N LYS A 251 13.94 -17.36 0.80
CA LYS A 251 14.35 -17.57 2.19
C LYS A 251 15.17 -16.42 2.79
N THR A 252 15.96 -15.72 1.95
CA THR A 252 16.87 -14.67 2.43
C THR A 252 16.30 -13.26 2.33
N LYS A 253 15.44 -13.01 1.33
CA LYS A 253 14.96 -11.65 0.99
C LYS A 253 13.45 -11.45 1.17
N ASN A 254 12.73 -12.45 1.70
CA ASN A 254 11.30 -12.30 1.89
C ASN A 254 10.99 -11.32 3.04
N PRO A 255 10.25 -10.21 2.79
CA PRO A 255 9.99 -9.20 3.81
C PRO A 255 8.96 -9.64 4.85
N ASP A 256 8.00 -10.53 4.50
CA ASP A 256 7.03 -11.05 5.46
C ASP A 256 7.74 -11.88 6.54
N LEU A 257 8.67 -12.75 6.11
CA LEU A 257 9.49 -13.53 7.02
C LEU A 257 10.37 -12.61 7.90
N TYR A 258 10.99 -11.60 7.29
CA TYR A 258 11.81 -10.65 8.02
C TYR A 258 10.99 -9.83 9.01
N ALA A 259 9.79 -9.35 8.64
CA ALA A 259 8.87 -8.65 9.53
C ALA A 259 8.47 -9.53 10.74
N ALA A 260 8.12 -10.79 10.49
CA ALA A 260 7.78 -11.75 11.55
C ALA A 260 8.97 -12.01 12.51
N MET A 261 10.18 -12.15 11.99
CA MET A 261 11.40 -12.30 12.81
C MET A 261 11.64 -11.07 13.69
N GLN A 262 11.52 -9.86 13.14
CA GLN A 262 11.70 -8.63 13.92
C GLN A 262 10.57 -8.43 14.95
N THR A 263 9.35 -8.89 14.66
CA THR A 263 8.24 -8.88 15.62
C THR A 263 8.53 -9.81 16.82
N VAL A 264 9.06 -11.01 16.58
CA VAL A 264 9.52 -11.90 17.66
C VAL A 264 10.63 -11.24 18.47
N ARG A 265 11.57 -10.57 17.81
CA ARG A 265 12.67 -9.86 18.49
C ARG A 265 12.12 -8.72 19.37
N ALA A 266 11.19 -7.93 18.88
CA ALA A 266 10.53 -6.88 19.66
C ALA A 266 9.79 -7.46 20.88
N ALA A 267 9.08 -8.58 20.71
CA ALA A 267 8.39 -9.28 21.79
C ALA A 267 9.36 -9.83 22.85
N ASN A 268 10.53 -10.34 22.45
CA ASN A 268 11.58 -10.74 23.40
C ASN A 268 12.07 -9.57 24.24
N TYR A 269 12.29 -8.40 23.64
CA TYR A 269 12.67 -7.20 24.38
C TYR A 269 11.55 -6.66 25.26
N ALA A 270 10.26 -6.84 24.86
CA ALA A 270 9.12 -6.51 25.73
C ALA A 270 9.08 -7.38 27.00
N VAL A 271 9.40 -8.68 26.88
CA VAL A 271 9.59 -9.54 28.05
C VAL A 271 10.74 -9.07 28.90
N LEU A 272 11.87 -8.71 28.31
CA LEU A 272 13.03 -8.19 29.05
C LEU A 272 12.70 -6.89 29.78
N SER A 273 12.01 -5.95 29.12
CA SER A 273 11.54 -4.69 29.71
C SER A 273 10.61 -4.93 30.91
N SER A 274 9.63 -5.84 30.76
CA SER A 274 8.71 -6.18 31.86
C SER A 274 9.41 -6.87 33.03
N ARG A 275 10.42 -7.69 32.79
CA ARG A 275 11.26 -8.32 33.83
C ARG A 275 12.17 -7.31 34.51
N ALA A 276 12.63 -6.30 33.78
CA ALA A 276 13.43 -5.22 34.36
C ALA A 276 12.69 -4.42 35.43
N ALA A 277 11.36 -4.44 35.45
CA ALA A 277 10.56 -3.82 36.48
C ALA A 277 10.66 -4.49 37.88
N TYR A 278 11.36 -5.61 38.00
CA TYR A 278 11.76 -6.19 39.29
C TYR A 278 13.04 -5.58 39.88
N PHE A 279 13.80 -4.87 39.05
CA PHE A 279 15.09 -4.28 39.46
C PHE A 279 14.92 -2.84 39.87
N PRO A 280 15.85 -2.30 40.66
CA PRO A 280 15.84 -0.89 41.07
C PRO A 280 15.94 0.05 39.86
N THR A 281 15.34 1.23 40.01
CA THR A 281 15.53 2.38 39.12
C THR A 281 16.27 3.48 39.84
N LEU A 282 17.22 4.11 39.14
CA LEU A 282 17.98 5.26 39.64
C LEU A 282 17.46 6.51 38.95
N THR A 283 17.03 7.50 39.74
CA THR A 283 16.64 8.83 39.27
C THR A 283 17.68 9.84 39.76
N LEU A 284 18.17 10.67 38.84
CA LEU A 284 19.10 11.74 39.09
C LEU A 284 18.39 13.07 38.76
N ASP A 285 18.33 13.95 39.74
CA ASP A 285 17.73 15.28 39.57
C ASP A 285 18.74 16.35 39.97
N TYR A 286 18.80 17.40 39.15
CA TYR A 286 19.56 18.60 39.43
C TYR A 286 18.69 19.81 39.21
N PHE A 287 18.59 20.66 40.25
CA PHE A 287 17.79 21.89 40.25
C PHE A 287 18.71 23.09 40.45
N TYR A 288 18.48 24.15 39.68
CA TYR A 288 19.15 25.41 39.83
C TYR A 288 18.15 26.55 39.65
N GLY A 289 17.93 27.34 40.74
CA GLY A 289 16.96 28.42 40.67
C GLY A 289 16.64 29.02 42.03
N ILE A 290 15.46 29.62 42.10
CA ILE A 290 14.88 30.25 43.27
C ILE A 290 13.76 29.38 43.81
N ASP A 291 13.75 29.16 45.14
CA ASP A 291 12.65 28.55 45.88
C ASP A 291 12.56 29.31 47.21
N ALA A 292 11.67 30.31 47.29
CA ALA A 292 11.65 31.23 48.41
C ALA A 292 10.29 31.92 48.55
N SER A 293 10.11 32.57 49.72
CA SER A 293 8.94 33.40 50.03
C SER A 293 8.80 34.67 49.19
N HIS A 294 9.83 35.03 48.42
CA HIS A 294 9.85 36.23 47.56
C HIS A 294 10.51 35.88 46.23
N PHE A 295 9.94 36.39 45.15
CA PHE A 295 10.52 36.24 43.79
C PHE A 295 11.69 37.21 43.64
N ALA A 296 12.80 36.93 44.30
CA ALA A 296 14.01 37.72 44.27
C ALA A 296 15.25 36.84 44.50
N VAL A 297 16.40 37.23 43.95
CA VAL A 297 17.68 36.52 44.15
C VAL A 297 18.14 36.57 45.61
N ASN A 298 17.81 37.64 46.31
CA ASN A 298 18.10 37.81 47.71
C ASN A 298 16.87 38.34 48.47
N THR A 299 16.60 37.80 49.66
CA THR A 299 15.59 38.33 50.59
C THR A 299 16.29 39.12 51.67
N PRO A 300 15.95 40.45 51.88
CA PRO A 300 16.47 41.22 52.97
C PRO A 300 15.98 40.68 54.30
N THR A 301 16.87 40.46 55.25
CA THR A 301 16.52 40.14 56.67
C THR A 301 17.28 41.07 57.66
N PRO A 302 16.85 41.19 58.91
CA PRO A 302 17.55 41.98 59.91
C PRO A 302 19.01 41.56 60.12
N ASP A 303 19.31 40.27 59.87
CA ASP A 303 20.64 39.70 60.09
C ASP A 303 21.51 39.72 58.84
N GLY A 304 21.01 40.32 57.73
CA GLY A 304 21.65 40.38 56.41
C GLY A 304 20.83 39.70 55.34
N PRO A 305 21.17 39.88 54.02
CA PRO A 305 20.42 39.31 52.94
C PRO A 305 20.64 37.78 52.85
N ILE A 306 19.54 37.02 52.79
CA ILE A 306 19.53 35.60 52.51
C ILE A 306 19.48 35.42 51.01
N ARG A 307 20.38 34.58 50.44
CA ARG A 307 20.40 34.25 49.00
C ARG A 307 19.39 33.17 48.71
N ASN A 308 18.42 33.48 47.85
CA ASN A 308 17.37 32.57 47.41
C ASN A 308 17.79 31.73 46.18
N LEU A 309 18.76 32.20 45.41
CA LEU A 309 19.28 31.48 44.26
C LEU A 309 20.26 30.40 44.74
N GLY A 310 19.96 29.16 44.43
CA GLY A 310 20.76 27.99 44.84
C GLY A 310 20.67 26.83 43.86
N TYR A 311 21.27 25.74 44.25
CA TYR A 311 21.15 24.46 43.53
C TYR A 311 20.90 23.33 44.52
N SER A 312 20.24 22.28 43.99
CA SER A 312 20.08 21.00 44.67
C SER A 312 20.39 19.86 43.71
N ALA A 313 21.05 18.84 44.18
CA ALA A 313 21.29 17.61 43.44
C ALA A 313 20.81 16.42 44.26
N SER A 314 20.00 15.56 43.68
CA SER A 314 19.49 14.37 44.32
C SER A 314 19.74 13.11 43.44
N ALA A 315 19.95 12.01 44.13
CA ALA A 315 20.00 10.67 43.50
C ALA A 315 19.08 9.76 44.31
N THR A 316 18.00 9.33 43.68
CA THR A 316 16.96 8.51 44.31
C THR A 316 17.00 7.09 43.73
N LEU A 317 17.26 6.10 44.57
CA LEU A 317 17.19 4.68 44.21
C LEU A 317 15.84 4.12 44.65
N ASN A 318 14.99 3.81 43.68
CA ASN A 318 13.67 3.20 43.93
C ASN A 318 13.76 1.70 43.75
N ILE A 319 13.53 0.93 44.82
CA ILE A 319 13.58 -0.54 44.84
C ILE A 319 12.14 -1.05 45.02
N PRO A 320 11.54 -1.70 44.00
CA PRO A 320 10.22 -2.28 44.10
C PRO A 320 10.22 -3.51 44.99
N ILE A 321 9.53 -3.47 46.15
CA ILE A 321 9.49 -4.59 47.09
C ILE A 321 8.22 -5.41 46.92
N TRP A 322 7.05 -4.75 46.79
CA TRP A 322 5.77 -5.43 46.71
C TRP A 322 4.74 -4.64 45.90
N ASN A 323 4.05 -5.32 45.00
CA ASN A 323 3.00 -4.71 44.16
C ASN A 323 1.81 -5.65 43.87
N TRP A 324 1.49 -6.54 44.81
CA TRP A 324 0.36 -7.46 44.71
C TRP A 324 0.36 -8.36 43.43
N GLY A 325 1.51 -8.62 42.88
CA GLY A 325 1.69 -9.47 41.69
C GLY A 325 1.50 -8.75 40.34
N ALA A 326 1.34 -7.44 40.30
CA ALA A 326 1.15 -6.69 39.06
C ALA A 326 2.32 -6.89 38.11
N THR A 327 3.56 -6.80 38.55
CA THR A 327 4.75 -7.08 37.71
C THR A 327 4.78 -8.50 37.19
N ARG A 328 4.43 -9.51 38.04
CA ARG A 328 4.34 -10.91 37.58
C ARG A 328 3.30 -11.10 36.49
N SER A 329 2.12 -10.46 36.65
CA SER A 329 1.06 -10.49 35.64
C SER A 329 1.50 -9.84 34.33
N LYS A 330 2.20 -8.69 34.39
CA LYS A 330 2.76 -8.01 33.23
C LYS A 330 3.79 -8.85 32.48
N VAL A 331 4.70 -9.50 33.19
CA VAL A 331 5.66 -10.45 32.60
C VAL A 331 4.92 -11.60 31.91
N LYS A 332 3.91 -12.19 32.57
CA LYS A 332 3.12 -13.25 31.96
C LYS A 332 2.39 -12.81 30.68
N GLN A 333 1.84 -11.59 30.70
CA GLN A 333 1.21 -10.98 29.52
C GLN A 333 2.19 -10.89 28.35
N THR A 334 3.40 -10.35 28.58
CA THR A 334 4.42 -10.18 27.53
C THR A 334 4.99 -11.53 27.06
N GLU A 335 5.08 -12.53 27.94
CA GLU A 335 5.44 -13.90 27.54
C GLU A 335 4.40 -14.52 26.60
N LEU A 336 3.11 -14.36 26.88
CA LEU A 336 2.05 -14.81 25.98
C LEU A 336 2.07 -14.09 24.63
N GLN A 337 2.37 -12.80 24.62
CA GLN A 337 2.54 -12.02 23.37
C GLN A 337 3.75 -12.52 22.56
N ARG A 338 4.87 -12.84 23.21
CA ARG A 338 6.04 -13.46 22.57
C ARG A 338 5.69 -14.82 21.97
N ASP A 339 5.01 -15.67 22.72
CA ASP A 339 4.62 -17.00 22.26
C ASP A 339 3.69 -16.90 21.03
N LEU A 340 2.75 -15.93 21.02
CA LEU A 340 1.94 -15.63 19.84
C LEU A 340 2.80 -15.19 18.65
N ALA A 341 3.78 -14.31 18.87
CA ALA A 341 4.68 -13.86 17.79
C ALA A 341 5.49 -15.04 17.21
N GLN A 342 5.93 -16.01 18.04
CA GLN A 342 6.63 -17.21 17.58
C GLN A 342 5.71 -18.12 16.75
N ILE A 343 4.45 -18.28 17.14
CA ILE A 343 3.44 -19.02 16.35
C ILE A 343 3.25 -18.33 14.99
N GLN A 344 3.13 -17.00 14.97
CA GLN A 344 3.00 -16.22 13.73
C GLN A 344 4.22 -16.36 12.83
N LEU A 345 5.44 -16.38 13.37
CA LEU A 345 6.67 -16.62 12.61
C LEU A 345 6.65 -18.02 11.97
N SER A 346 6.28 -19.06 12.73
CA SER A 346 6.19 -20.41 12.17
C SER A 346 5.10 -20.55 11.11
N ALA A 347 4.01 -19.81 11.23
CA ALA A 347 2.97 -19.73 10.21
C ALA A 347 3.47 -18.99 8.93
N ALA A 348 4.21 -17.89 9.08
CA ALA A 348 4.82 -17.16 7.96
C ALA A 348 5.84 -18.05 7.20
N GLN A 349 6.66 -18.83 7.92
CA GLN A 349 7.60 -19.77 7.29
C GLN A 349 6.88 -20.84 6.46
N ARG A 350 5.81 -21.45 7.02
CA ARG A 350 5.03 -22.45 6.28
C ARG A 350 4.31 -21.84 5.07
N LYS A 351 3.75 -20.65 5.24
CA LYS A 351 3.11 -19.91 4.15
C LYS A 351 4.10 -19.62 3.03
N LEU A 352 5.28 -19.10 3.34
CA LEU A 352 6.32 -18.83 2.34
C LEU A 352 6.66 -20.06 1.49
N LEU A 353 6.80 -21.24 2.12
CA LEU A 353 7.09 -22.48 1.39
C LEU A 353 5.91 -22.93 0.53
N ALA A 354 4.69 -22.79 1.01
CA ALA A 354 3.49 -23.12 0.25
C ALA A 354 3.29 -22.16 -0.94
N ASP A 355 3.43 -20.87 -0.72
CA ASP A 355 3.31 -19.84 -1.77
C ASP A 355 4.40 -20.03 -2.84
N LEU A 356 5.64 -20.33 -2.42
CA LEU A 356 6.74 -20.61 -3.33
C LEU A 356 6.45 -21.79 -4.26
N GLN A 357 6.00 -22.92 -3.70
CA GLN A 357 5.65 -24.11 -4.48
C GLN A 357 4.46 -23.83 -5.42
N SER A 358 3.44 -23.16 -4.92
CA SER A 358 2.24 -22.84 -5.69
C SER A 358 2.56 -21.88 -6.85
N PHE A 359 3.28 -20.80 -6.58
CA PHE A 359 3.60 -19.80 -7.62
C PHE A 359 4.59 -20.34 -8.65
N TYR A 360 5.53 -21.19 -8.23
CA TYR A 360 6.45 -21.83 -9.18
C TYR A 360 5.73 -22.83 -10.10
N ALA A 361 4.87 -23.68 -9.52
CA ALA A 361 4.06 -24.62 -10.30
C ALA A 361 3.12 -23.90 -11.27
N GLU A 362 2.53 -22.77 -10.85
CA GLU A 362 1.70 -21.92 -11.71
C GLU A 362 2.52 -21.32 -12.86
N ALA A 363 3.71 -20.81 -12.60
CA ALA A 363 4.58 -20.24 -13.63
C ALA A 363 5.06 -21.30 -14.63
N GLU A 364 5.38 -22.48 -14.16
CA GLU A 364 5.78 -23.62 -15.01
C GLU A 364 4.62 -24.09 -15.88
N ALA A 365 3.43 -24.29 -15.29
CA ALA A 365 2.22 -24.66 -16.01
C ALA A 365 1.84 -23.62 -17.06
N ALA A 366 1.83 -22.33 -16.71
CA ALA A 366 1.51 -21.25 -17.62
C ALA A 366 2.52 -21.18 -18.78
N ARG A 367 3.81 -21.43 -18.54
CA ARG A 367 4.84 -21.46 -19.59
C ARG A 367 4.60 -22.59 -20.60
N ILE A 368 4.31 -23.80 -20.11
CA ILE A 368 4.05 -24.96 -20.97
C ILE A 368 2.76 -24.75 -21.77
N GLU A 369 1.72 -24.27 -21.13
CA GLU A 369 0.42 -24.03 -21.76
C GLU A 369 0.50 -22.96 -22.86
N LEU A 370 1.35 -21.95 -22.70
CA LEU A 370 1.52 -20.85 -23.66
C LEU A 370 1.96 -21.37 -25.05
N GLU A 371 2.87 -22.36 -25.12
CA GLU A 371 3.30 -22.97 -26.36
C GLU A 371 2.14 -23.67 -27.07
N VAL A 372 1.29 -24.38 -26.32
CA VAL A 372 0.11 -25.07 -26.85
C VAL A 372 -0.95 -24.09 -27.34
N LEU A 373 -1.17 -23.00 -26.58
CA LEU A 373 -2.14 -21.97 -26.94
C LEU A 373 -1.73 -21.21 -28.20
N GLN A 374 -0.44 -20.92 -28.38
CA GLN A 374 0.08 -20.32 -29.60
C GLN A 374 -0.16 -21.23 -30.80
N GLN A 375 0.22 -22.50 -30.68
CA GLN A 375 -0.01 -23.48 -31.76
C GLN A 375 -1.51 -23.64 -32.11
N SER A 376 -2.38 -23.62 -31.09
CA SER A 376 -3.82 -23.68 -31.27
C SER A 376 -4.37 -22.47 -32.04
N ALA A 377 -3.85 -21.27 -31.74
CA ALA A 377 -4.26 -20.04 -32.44
C ALA A 377 -3.81 -20.06 -33.92
N ASP A 378 -2.59 -20.56 -34.20
CA ASP A 378 -2.08 -20.69 -35.57
C ASP A 378 -2.90 -21.73 -36.38
N LEU A 379 -3.20 -22.89 -35.79
CA LEU A 379 -4.02 -23.92 -36.41
C LEU A 379 -5.46 -23.46 -36.64
N ALA A 380 -6.06 -22.73 -35.73
CA ALA A 380 -7.40 -22.16 -35.87
C ALA A 380 -7.45 -21.11 -37.00
N ALA A 381 -6.40 -20.31 -37.17
CA ALA A 381 -6.30 -19.35 -38.27
C ALA A 381 -6.23 -20.06 -39.64
N GLU A 382 -5.44 -21.11 -39.73
CA GLU A 382 -5.36 -21.91 -40.94
C GLU A 382 -6.66 -22.67 -41.24
N SER A 383 -7.36 -23.18 -40.22
CA SER A 383 -8.67 -23.80 -40.33
C SER A 383 -9.70 -22.84 -40.96
N VAL A 384 -9.78 -21.58 -40.46
CA VAL A 384 -10.68 -20.56 -41.05
C VAL A 384 -10.34 -20.32 -42.52
N ARG A 385 -9.05 -20.20 -42.85
CA ARG A 385 -8.60 -19.95 -44.21
C ARG A 385 -9.04 -21.10 -45.15
N LEU A 386 -8.80 -22.33 -44.75
CA LEU A 386 -9.14 -23.51 -45.56
C LEU A 386 -10.66 -23.71 -45.67
N THR A 387 -11.41 -23.56 -44.59
CA THR A 387 -12.86 -23.71 -44.55
C THR A 387 -13.55 -22.66 -45.43
N ASN A 388 -13.08 -21.41 -45.42
CA ASN A 388 -13.57 -20.36 -46.30
C ASN A 388 -13.34 -20.70 -47.80
N LEU A 389 -12.19 -21.27 -48.16
CA LEU A 389 -11.91 -21.71 -49.55
C LEU A 389 -12.84 -22.85 -49.99
N ARG A 390 -13.06 -23.84 -49.10
CA ARG A 390 -13.98 -24.95 -49.36
C ARG A 390 -15.42 -24.48 -49.49
N TYR A 391 -15.86 -23.51 -48.69
CA TYR A 391 -17.19 -22.93 -48.77
C TYR A 391 -17.41 -22.20 -50.10
N GLN A 392 -16.42 -21.46 -50.61
CA GLN A 392 -16.45 -20.82 -51.92
C GLN A 392 -16.49 -21.82 -53.06
N GLY A 393 -15.91 -23.00 -52.87
CA GLY A 393 -15.97 -24.11 -53.81
C GLY A 393 -17.21 -24.99 -53.69
N GLY A 394 -18.14 -24.70 -52.79
CA GLY A 394 -19.35 -25.48 -52.54
C GLY A 394 -19.10 -26.80 -51.78
N GLU A 395 -17.90 -27.00 -51.21
CA GLU A 395 -17.47 -28.22 -50.50
C GLU A 395 -17.64 -28.15 -48.97
N ALA A 396 -17.97 -27.00 -48.41
CA ALA A 396 -18.21 -26.81 -46.99
C ALA A 396 -19.54 -26.13 -46.73
N THR A 397 -20.11 -26.34 -45.54
CA THR A 397 -21.35 -25.72 -45.11
C THR A 397 -21.11 -24.38 -44.43
N ALA A 398 -22.13 -23.51 -44.39
CA ALA A 398 -22.07 -22.27 -43.60
C ALA A 398 -21.79 -22.52 -42.13
N LEU A 399 -22.27 -23.65 -41.57
CA LEU A 399 -22.01 -24.01 -40.17
C LEU A 399 -20.52 -24.28 -39.93
N GLU A 400 -19.84 -24.96 -40.83
CA GLU A 400 -18.39 -25.21 -40.71
C GLU A 400 -17.59 -23.90 -40.70
N VAL A 401 -17.98 -22.92 -41.50
CA VAL A 401 -17.33 -21.58 -41.48
C VAL A 401 -17.56 -20.86 -40.16
N VAL A 402 -18.79 -20.85 -39.66
CA VAL A 402 -19.14 -20.25 -38.37
C VAL A 402 -18.37 -20.90 -37.22
N ASP A 403 -18.29 -22.22 -37.18
CA ASP A 403 -17.57 -22.96 -36.15
C ASP A 403 -16.05 -22.70 -36.23
N ALA A 404 -15.47 -22.61 -37.40
CA ALA A 404 -14.07 -22.27 -37.60
C ALA A 404 -13.77 -20.83 -37.13
N GLN A 405 -14.63 -19.85 -37.46
CA GLN A 405 -14.50 -18.45 -37.01
C GLN A 405 -14.56 -18.35 -35.50
N ASN A 406 -15.53 -18.99 -34.83
CA ASN A 406 -15.68 -19.01 -33.39
C ASN A 406 -14.48 -19.66 -32.70
N SER A 407 -13.95 -20.76 -33.29
CA SER A 407 -12.76 -21.42 -32.78
C SER A 407 -11.53 -20.52 -32.86
N LEU A 408 -11.36 -19.73 -33.91
CA LEU A 408 -10.27 -18.77 -34.07
C LEU A 408 -10.32 -17.66 -33.02
N VAL A 409 -11.50 -17.05 -32.80
CA VAL A 409 -11.69 -16.02 -31.81
C VAL A 409 -11.34 -16.56 -30.41
N THR A 410 -11.84 -17.77 -30.09
CA THR A 410 -11.58 -18.41 -28.80
C THR A 410 -10.08 -18.72 -28.65
N ALA A 411 -9.43 -19.27 -29.64
CA ALA A 411 -8.01 -19.62 -29.60
C ALA A 411 -7.11 -18.36 -29.40
N ARG A 412 -7.39 -17.29 -30.15
CA ARG A 412 -6.67 -16.02 -30.00
C ARG A 412 -6.84 -15.41 -28.58
N ASN A 413 -8.07 -15.36 -28.09
CA ASN A 413 -8.34 -14.83 -26.75
C ASN A 413 -7.68 -15.67 -25.65
N ASN A 414 -7.68 -17.00 -25.79
CA ASN A 414 -6.99 -17.91 -24.86
C ASN A 414 -5.47 -17.70 -24.90
N TYR A 415 -4.90 -17.44 -26.07
CA TYR A 415 -3.47 -17.14 -26.19
C TYR A 415 -3.11 -15.82 -25.51
N ASP A 416 -3.88 -14.73 -25.74
CA ASP A 416 -3.69 -13.44 -25.07
C ASP A 416 -3.82 -13.56 -23.54
N ASP A 417 -4.81 -14.34 -23.06
CA ASP A 417 -4.96 -14.62 -21.62
C ASP A 417 -3.79 -15.44 -21.06
N GLY A 418 -3.28 -16.41 -21.84
CA GLY A 418 -2.13 -17.22 -21.46
C GLY A 418 -0.85 -16.40 -21.30
N GLU A 419 -0.58 -15.45 -22.21
CA GLU A 419 0.56 -14.53 -22.09
C GLU A 419 0.48 -13.69 -20.81
N ALA A 420 -0.70 -13.12 -20.51
CA ALA A 420 -0.89 -12.33 -19.28
C ALA A 420 -0.79 -13.21 -18.03
N ARG A 421 -1.32 -14.44 -18.05
CA ARG A 421 -1.22 -15.40 -16.95
C ARG A 421 0.24 -15.71 -16.61
N TYR A 422 1.06 -15.98 -17.62
CA TYR A 422 2.48 -16.23 -17.40
C TYR A 422 3.21 -15.01 -16.80
N ARG A 423 2.94 -13.80 -17.32
CA ARG A 423 3.49 -12.56 -16.76
C ARG A 423 3.11 -12.35 -15.31
N LEU A 424 1.85 -12.60 -14.96
CA LEU A 424 1.37 -12.49 -13.59
C LEU A 424 2.02 -13.54 -12.67
N ALA A 425 2.18 -14.78 -13.15
CA ALA A 425 2.84 -15.85 -12.40
C ALA A 425 4.30 -15.50 -12.09
N ILE A 426 5.04 -14.95 -13.04
CA ILE A 426 6.42 -14.45 -12.82
C ILE A 426 6.42 -13.28 -11.83
N ALA A 427 5.50 -12.32 -11.96
CA ALA A 427 5.41 -11.21 -11.01
C ALA A 427 5.13 -11.68 -9.57
N ASN A 428 4.27 -12.68 -9.39
CA ASN A 428 4.02 -13.30 -8.08
C ASN A 428 5.28 -13.96 -7.50
N LEU A 429 6.07 -14.66 -8.30
CA LEU A 429 7.38 -15.18 -7.86
C LEU A 429 8.34 -14.06 -7.44
N GLN A 430 8.38 -12.97 -8.21
CA GLN A 430 9.20 -11.81 -7.90
C GLN A 430 8.78 -11.14 -6.58
N THR A 431 7.48 -11.14 -6.23
CA THR A 431 7.03 -10.64 -4.91
C THR A 431 7.64 -11.42 -3.74
N LEU A 432 7.87 -12.73 -3.90
CA LEU A 432 8.51 -13.56 -2.86
C LEU A 432 10.02 -13.34 -2.78
N THR A 433 10.68 -13.16 -3.93
CA THR A 433 12.15 -13.08 -4.02
C THR A 433 12.70 -11.68 -3.85
N GLY A 434 11.90 -10.65 -4.10
CA GLY A 434 12.30 -9.24 -4.03
C GLY A 434 13.18 -8.76 -5.16
N VAL A 435 13.11 -9.40 -6.29
CA VAL A 435 13.79 -9.00 -7.51
C VAL A 435 12.76 -8.38 -8.45
N PHE A 436 12.75 -7.04 -8.56
CA PHE A 436 11.91 -6.28 -9.48
C PHE A 436 12.76 -5.34 -10.34
#